data_82b527b649d459b5af05e9a9064f2ce3
#
_entry.id   82b527b649d459b5af05e9a9064f2ce3
#
_cell.length_a   1.000
_cell.length_b   1.000
_cell.length_c   1.000
_cell.angle_alpha   90.00
_cell.angle_beta   90.00
_cell.angle_gamma   90.00
#
_symmetry.space_group_name_H-M   'P 1'
#
loop_
_entity.id
_entity.type
_entity.pdbx_description
1 polymer ?
#
loop_
_entity_poly.entity_id
_entity_poly.type
_entity_poly.pdbx_seq_one_letter_code
_entity_poly.pdbx_strand_id
1 'polypeptide(L)'
;ATYGLTAPDAIIVAASVALWSPAYAAAINPATRTAPTVAQKDAQRAATEATVRPYAQRISRNAAVDPLDKIAIGVNLPNSTPVPIPPPTTFPQLSFIAATPLAHALRYQDSGLGSGKAKPFGAIGLEVWRAVGTAPAVDPTACTYYGTFTKCPFSTSFDPAQIGKIATYFARWITRSGAGGQASVGPWSP
;
A
#
# COMPACT_ATOMS: atom_id res chain seq x y z
N ALA A 1 22.34 21.08 23.64
CA ALA A 1 21.36 21.37 22.59
C ALA A 1 20.17 20.40 22.77
N THR A 2 18.99 20.92 23.08
CA THR A 2 17.80 20.12 23.44
C THR A 2 17.37 19.18 22.34
N TYR A 3 17.62 19.52 21.08
CA TYR A 3 17.15 18.72 19.92
C TYR A 3 18.26 17.99 19.15
N GLY A 4 19.48 17.95 19.70
CA GLY A 4 20.62 17.32 19.04
C GLY A 4 21.14 18.06 17.79
N LEU A 5 20.77 19.34 17.65
CA LEU A 5 21.27 20.26 16.62
C LEU A 5 22.33 21.17 17.18
N THR A 6 23.26 21.63 16.34
CA THR A 6 24.30 22.61 16.69
C THR A 6 23.78 24.02 16.50
N ALA A 7 24.48 25.03 17.06
CA ALA A 7 24.14 26.43 16.83
C ALA A 7 24.20 26.84 15.34
N PRO A 8 25.17 26.39 14.53
CA PRO A 8 25.16 26.59 13.08
C PRO A 8 23.93 26.03 12.38
N ASP A 9 23.46 24.83 12.78
CA ASP A 9 22.24 24.23 12.19
C ASP A 9 21.02 25.14 12.40
N ALA A 10 20.88 25.71 13.61
CA ALA A 10 19.79 26.63 13.93
C ALA A 10 19.85 27.93 13.09
N ILE A 11 21.03 28.44 12.82
CA ILE A 11 21.24 29.64 11.99
C ILE A 11 20.79 29.35 10.55
N ILE A 12 21.14 28.19 9.99
CA ILE A 12 20.74 27.78 8.62
C ILE A 12 19.22 27.67 8.50
N VAL A 13 18.57 27.04 9.48
CA VAL A 13 17.11 26.91 9.50
C VAL A 13 16.45 28.29 9.63
N ALA A 14 16.93 29.15 10.55
CA ALA A 14 16.38 30.48 10.73
C ALA A 14 16.52 31.35 9.46
N ALA A 15 17.67 31.29 8.79
CA ALA A 15 17.90 32.01 7.53
C ALA A 15 16.93 31.55 6.42
N SER A 16 16.65 30.25 6.31
CA SER A 16 15.72 29.75 5.31
C SER A 16 14.27 30.19 5.58
N VAL A 17 13.86 30.24 6.85
CA VAL A 17 12.53 30.74 7.26
C VAL A 17 12.42 32.24 7.03
N ALA A 18 13.48 33.00 7.29
CA ALA A 18 13.52 34.45 7.04
C ALA A 18 13.34 34.83 5.56
N LEU A 19 13.77 33.97 4.63
CA LEU A 19 13.55 34.15 3.19
C LEU A 19 12.12 33.81 2.78
N TRP A 20 11.52 32.78 3.38
CA TRP A 20 10.17 32.34 3.04
C TRP A 20 9.07 33.25 3.61
N SER A 21 9.22 33.74 4.85
CA SER A 21 8.18 34.50 5.53
C SER A 21 7.70 35.75 4.75
N PRO A 22 8.57 36.61 4.19
CA PRO A 22 8.11 37.76 3.41
C PRO A 22 7.44 37.35 2.09
N ALA A 23 7.93 36.31 1.42
CA ALA A 23 7.32 35.79 0.21
C ALA A 23 5.89 35.24 0.47
N TYR A 24 5.70 34.54 1.60
CA TYR A 24 4.40 34.10 2.05
C TYR A 24 3.48 35.28 2.36
N ALA A 25 3.92 36.26 3.14
CA ALA A 25 3.15 37.45 3.50
C ALA A 25 2.67 38.23 2.25
N ALA A 26 3.55 38.41 1.27
CA ALA A 26 3.21 39.10 0.01
C ALA A 26 2.17 38.32 -0.81
N ALA A 27 2.22 36.99 -0.82
CA ALA A 27 1.30 36.16 -1.59
C ALA A 27 -0.08 35.99 -0.96
N ILE A 28 -0.23 36.11 0.37
CA ILE A 28 -1.51 36.02 1.05
C ILE A 28 -2.24 37.37 1.17
N ASN A 29 -1.53 38.48 1.08
CA ASN A 29 -2.14 39.82 1.16
C ASN A 29 -2.87 40.14 -0.16
N PRO A 30 -4.20 40.39 -0.13
CA PRO A 30 -4.97 40.71 -1.33
C PRO A 30 -4.44 41.90 -2.14
N ALA A 31 -3.82 42.87 -1.47
CA ALA A 31 -3.27 44.08 -2.13
C ALA A 31 -1.97 43.84 -2.92
N THR A 32 -1.21 42.79 -2.56
CA THR A 32 0.08 42.46 -3.22
C THR A 32 0.06 41.11 -3.93
N ARG A 33 -1.03 40.36 -3.82
CA ARG A 33 -1.16 39.03 -4.45
C ARG A 33 -1.24 39.14 -5.97
N THR A 34 -0.22 38.64 -6.62
CA THR A 34 -0.14 38.53 -8.07
C THR A 34 0.38 37.12 -8.45
N ALA A 35 0.26 36.73 -9.72
CA ALA A 35 0.82 35.44 -10.16
C ALA A 35 2.34 35.32 -9.88
N PRO A 36 3.18 36.32 -10.13
CA PRO A 36 4.58 36.29 -9.74
C PRO A 36 4.83 36.12 -8.25
N THR A 37 4.07 36.83 -7.37
CA THR A 37 4.24 36.69 -5.92
C THR A 37 3.85 35.30 -5.41
N VAL A 38 2.82 34.67 -5.99
CA VAL A 38 2.46 33.29 -5.69
C VAL A 38 3.55 32.33 -6.14
N ALA A 39 4.08 32.49 -7.37
CA ALA A 39 5.16 31.65 -7.88
C ALA A 39 6.43 31.79 -7.01
N GLN A 40 6.78 33.02 -6.56
CA GLN A 40 7.90 33.27 -5.66
C GLN A 40 7.69 32.58 -4.31
N LYS A 41 6.50 32.67 -3.72
CA LYS A 41 6.15 31.96 -2.48
C LYS A 41 6.36 30.45 -2.64
N ASP A 42 5.89 29.86 -3.75
CA ASP A 42 6.00 28.42 -3.97
C ASP A 42 7.45 27.97 -4.16
N ALA A 43 8.26 28.77 -4.87
CA ALA A 43 9.70 28.53 -5.02
C ALA A 43 10.44 28.61 -3.66
N GLN A 44 10.16 29.66 -2.86
CA GLN A 44 10.78 29.83 -1.54
C GLN A 44 10.32 28.74 -0.55
N ARG A 45 9.06 28.31 -0.63
CA ARG A 45 8.57 27.16 0.13
C ARG A 45 9.35 25.90 -0.19
N ALA A 46 9.51 25.56 -1.46
CA ALA A 46 10.26 24.38 -1.89
C ALA A 46 11.72 24.42 -1.40
N ALA A 47 12.38 25.57 -1.50
CA ALA A 47 13.75 25.77 -1.02
C ALA A 47 13.84 25.62 0.51
N THR A 48 12.89 26.21 1.25
CA THR A 48 12.83 26.11 2.72
C THR A 48 12.56 24.67 3.16
N GLU A 49 11.61 23.99 2.53
CA GLU A 49 11.32 22.57 2.82
C GLU A 49 12.53 21.67 2.55
N ALA A 50 13.28 21.90 1.46
CA ALA A 50 14.50 21.16 1.15
C ALA A 50 15.59 21.38 2.22
N THR A 51 15.68 22.58 2.77
CA THR A 51 16.63 22.92 3.85
C THR A 51 16.20 22.34 5.20
N VAL A 52 14.94 22.48 5.59
CA VAL A 52 14.44 22.11 6.93
C VAL A 52 14.21 20.62 7.08
N ARG A 53 13.77 19.92 6.02
CA ARG A 53 13.43 18.49 6.07
C ARG A 53 14.55 17.57 6.60
N PRO A 54 15.83 17.73 6.20
CA PRO A 54 16.92 16.93 6.76
C PRO A 54 17.08 17.11 8.27
N TYR A 55 16.90 18.33 8.78
CA TYR A 55 16.98 18.63 10.22
C TYR A 55 15.82 18.00 10.98
N ALA A 56 14.60 18.10 10.48
CA ALA A 56 13.42 17.45 11.06
C ALA A 56 13.59 15.92 11.12
N GLN A 57 14.13 15.31 10.06
CA GLN A 57 14.43 13.88 10.04
C GLN A 57 15.52 13.50 11.05
N ARG A 58 16.55 14.32 11.20
CA ARG A 58 17.64 14.12 12.18
C ARG A 58 17.10 14.17 13.60
N ILE A 59 16.24 15.15 13.93
CA ILE A 59 15.56 15.25 15.22
C ILE A 59 14.64 14.04 15.46
N SER A 60 13.82 13.69 14.48
CA SER A 60 12.89 12.55 14.56
C SER A 60 13.61 11.24 14.92
N ARG A 61 14.77 10.99 14.31
CA ARG A 61 15.57 9.77 14.51
C ARG A 61 16.46 9.81 15.74
N ASN A 62 16.65 10.96 16.38
CA ASN A 62 17.52 11.09 17.53
C ASN A 62 16.85 10.51 18.78
N ALA A 63 17.36 9.37 19.27
CA ALA A 63 16.83 8.71 20.47
C ALA A 63 17.07 9.50 21.78
N ALA A 64 18.02 10.44 21.78
CA ALA A 64 18.33 11.27 22.96
C ALA A 64 17.36 12.46 23.13
N VAL A 65 16.51 12.73 22.14
CA VAL A 65 15.48 13.78 22.20
C VAL A 65 14.17 13.18 22.68
N ASP A 66 13.59 13.78 23.73
CA ASP A 66 12.32 13.33 24.30
C ASP A 66 11.20 13.33 23.22
N PRO A 67 10.35 12.30 23.16
CA PRO A 67 9.20 12.27 22.27
C PRO A 67 8.27 13.48 22.41
N LEU A 68 8.05 13.98 23.61
CA LEU A 68 7.20 15.15 23.87
C LEU A 68 7.82 16.44 23.27
N ASP A 69 9.14 16.60 23.36
CA ASP A 69 9.84 17.70 22.74
C ASP A 69 9.72 17.67 21.21
N LYS A 70 9.80 16.47 20.61
CA LYS A 70 9.60 16.30 19.16
C LYS A 70 8.19 16.71 18.73
N ILE A 71 7.18 16.30 19.50
CA ILE A 71 5.79 16.68 19.25
C ILE A 71 5.59 18.18 19.39
N ALA A 72 6.17 18.79 20.42
CA ALA A 72 6.07 20.23 20.71
C ALA A 72 6.56 21.11 19.54
N ILE A 73 7.57 20.66 18.79
CA ILE A 73 8.06 21.35 17.59
C ILE A 73 7.40 20.88 16.29
N GLY A 74 6.35 20.04 16.37
CA GLY A 74 5.59 19.56 15.21
C GLY A 74 6.28 18.48 14.38
N VAL A 75 7.30 17.80 14.93
CA VAL A 75 7.95 16.67 14.27
C VAL A 75 7.13 15.40 14.51
N ASN A 76 6.61 14.82 13.44
CA ASN A 76 5.91 13.55 13.52
C ASN A 76 6.87 12.43 13.95
N LEU A 77 6.49 11.71 14.99
CA LEU A 77 7.21 10.52 15.42
C LEU A 77 6.92 9.37 14.43
N PRO A 78 7.94 8.59 14.06
CA PRO A 78 7.69 7.39 13.30
C PRO A 78 6.81 6.44 14.13
N ASN A 79 5.74 5.94 13.55
CA ASN A 79 4.94 4.91 14.20
C ASN A 79 5.78 3.63 14.28
N SER A 80 6.25 3.30 15.47
CA SER A 80 7.09 2.13 15.74
C SER A 80 6.28 0.84 15.86
N THR A 81 4.95 0.95 16.00
CA THR A 81 4.07 -0.21 16.10
C THR A 81 3.41 -0.44 14.76
N PRO A 82 3.80 -1.49 14.01
CA PRO A 82 3.08 -1.87 12.80
C PRO A 82 1.63 -2.18 13.15
N VAL A 83 0.69 -1.51 12.52
CA VAL A 83 -0.73 -1.89 12.65
C VAL A 83 -0.94 -3.13 11.78
N PRO A 84 -1.31 -4.28 12.34
CA PRO A 84 -1.59 -5.47 11.57
C PRO A 84 -2.75 -5.18 10.60
N ILE A 85 -2.59 -5.55 9.35
CA ILE A 85 -3.67 -5.48 8.37
C ILE A 85 -4.60 -6.64 8.67
N PRO A 86 -5.90 -6.40 8.97
CA PRO A 86 -6.83 -7.49 9.23
C PRO A 86 -7.01 -8.36 7.98
N PRO A 87 -7.34 -9.66 8.15
CA PRO A 87 -7.65 -10.51 7.02
C PRO A 87 -8.88 -9.98 6.28
N PRO A 88 -8.95 -10.10 4.94
CA PRO A 88 -10.14 -9.74 4.18
C PRO A 88 -11.35 -10.57 4.64
N THR A 89 -12.51 -9.92 4.73
CA THR A 89 -13.79 -10.57 5.07
C THR A 89 -14.55 -11.02 3.83
N THR A 90 -14.08 -10.58 2.65
CA THR A 90 -14.64 -10.92 1.34
C THR A 90 -13.82 -12.03 0.68
N PHE A 91 -14.38 -12.65 -0.35
CA PHE A 91 -13.73 -13.69 -1.13
C PHE A 91 -13.62 -13.31 -2.61
N PRO A 92 -12.65 -13.87 -3.35
CA PRO A 92 -12.51 -13.66 -4.78
C PRO A 92 -13.57 -14.50 -5.54
N GLN A 93 -14.40 -13.86 -6.35
CA GLN A 93 -15.26 -14.51 -7.32
C GLN A 93 -14.47 -14.76 -8.60
N LEU A 94 -14.32 -16.04 -8.97
CA LEU A 94 -13.63 -16.42 -10.20
C LEU A 94 -14.59 -16.48 -11.37
N SER A 95 -14.15 -16.03 -12.55
CA SER A 95 -14.88 -16.18 -13.79
C SER A 95 -13.95 -16.51 -14.94
N PHE A 96 -14.45 -17.30 -15.89
CA PHE A 96 -13.72 -17.69 -17.08
C PHE A 96 -13.71 -16.55 -18.11
N ILE A 97 -12.54 -16.31 -18.72
CA ILE A 97 -12.40 -15.48 -19.92
C ILE A 97 -12.35 -16.37 -21.15
N ALA A 98 -11.57 -17.43 -21.07
CA ALA A 98 -11.43 -18.44 -22.11
C ALA A 98 -11.12 -19.80 -21.50
N ALA A 99 -11.59 -20.84 -22.14
CA ALA A 99 -11.31 -22.22 -21.79
C ALA A 99 -10.89 -22.98 -23.05
N THR A 100 -9.73 -23.61 -22.99
CA THR A 100 -9.23 -24.53 -23.99
C THR A 100 -8.97 -25.89 -23.33
N PRO A 101 -8.79 -26.98 -24.06
CA PRO A 101 -8.55 -28.30 -23.47
C PRO A 101 -7.32 -28.34 -22.53
N LEU A 102 -6.33 -27.48 -22.75
CA LEU A 102 -5.08 -27.48 -22.01
C LEU A 102 -4.85 -26.22 -21.16
N ALA A 103 -5.76 -25.23 -21.22
CA ALA A 103 -5.57 -23.99 -20.45
C ALA A 103 -6.91 -23.29 -20.18
N HIS A 104 -7.05 -22.75 -18.98
CA HIS A 104 -8.13 -21.83 -18.64
C HIS A 104 -7.55 -20.46 -18.35
N ALA A 105 -8.12 -19.41 -18.95
CA ALA A 105 -7.88 -18.03 -18.60
C ALA A 105 -8.99 -17.55 -17.65
N LEU A 106 -8.59 -17.12 -16.47
CA LEU A 106 -9.47 -16.75 -15.37
C LEU A 106 -9.27 -15.28 -15.01
N ARG A 107 -10.34 -14.65 -14.58
CA ARG A 107 -10.31 -13.38 -13.88
C ARG A 107 -10.94 -13.51 -12.51
N TYR A 108 -10.56 -12.62 -11.62
CA TYR A 108 -11.19 -12.53 -10.31
C TYR A 108 -11.83 -11.15 -10.12
N GLN A 109 -12.82 -11.13 -9.25
CA GLN A 109 -13.46 -9.93 -8.73
C GLN A 109 -13.68 -10.11 -7.23
N ASP A 110 -13.61 -9.04 -6.47
CA ASP A 110 -13.94 -9.12 -5.04
C ASP A 110 -15.46 -9.20 -4.84
N SER A 111 -15.92 -10.10 -3.97
CA SER A 111 -17.35 -10.28 -3.67
C SER A 111 -17.99 -9.05 -3.00
N GLY A 112 -17.18 -8.19 -2.36
CA GLY A 112 -17.62 -6.94 -1.74
C GLY A 112 -17.69 -5.74 -2.69
N LEU A 113 -17.15 -5.86 -3.91
CA LEU A 113 -17.12 -4.80 -4.91
C LEU A 113 -18.02 -5.18 -6.07
N GLY A 114 -19.01 -4.36 -6.40
CA GLY A 114 -19.99 -4.62 -7.45
C GLY A 114 -19.40 -4.79 -8.86
N SER A 115 -18.21 -4.28 -9.14
CA SER A 115 -17.48 -4.45 -10.40
C SER A 115 -16.01 -4.06 -10.24
N GLY A 116 -15.13 -4.63 -11.09
CA GLY A 116 -13.74 -4.23 -11.16
C GLY A 116 -12.75 -5.34 -10.79
N LYS A 117 -11.46 -5.05 -10.99
CA LYS A 117 -10.33 -5.95 -10.71
C LYS A 117 -9.61 -5.60 -9.40
N ALA A 118 -10.19 -4.71 -8.60
CA ALA A 118 -9.60 -4.28 -7.35
C ALA A 118 -9.62 -5.43 -6.34
N LYS A 119 -8.53 -5.52 -5.60
CA LYS A 119 -8.42 -6.42 -4.44
C LYS A 119 -8.96 -5.70 -3.21
N PRO A 120 -9.47 -6.40 -2.20
CA PRO A 120 -9.83 -5.79 -0.93
C PRO A 120 -8.59 -5.17 -0.26
N PHE A 121 -8.83 -4.22 0.65
CA PHE A 121 -7.76 -3.55 1.37
C PHE A 121 -6.82 -4.56 2.04
N GLY A 122 -5.53 -4.38 1.84
CA GLY A 122 -4.49 -5.23 2.41
C GLY A 122 -4.20 -6.53 1.66
N ALA A 123 -5.05 -6.95 0.72
CA ALA A 123 -4.78 -8.14 -0.07
C ALA A 123 -3.67 -7.90 -1.09
N ILE A 124 -2.66 -8.75 -1.08
CA ILE A 124 -1.53 -8.73 -2.04
C ILE A 124 -1.80 -9.60 -3.25
N GLY A 125 -2.61 -10.65 -3.11
CA GLY A 125 -2.94 -11.59 -4.16
C GLY A 125 -4.06 -12.53 -3.76
N LEU A 126 -4.31 -13.52 -4.60
CA LEU A 126 -5.17 -14.64 -4.28
C LEU A 126 -4.39 -15.94 -4.38
N GLU A 127 -4.74 -16.85 -3.51
CA GLU A 127 -4.32 -18.23 -3.52
C GLU A 127 -5.40 -19.05 -4.22
N VAL A 128 -4.99 -19.88 -5.18
CA VAL A 128 -5.88 -20.72 -5.98
C VAL A 128 -5.59 -22.19 -5.69
N TRP A 129 -6.63 -22.92 -5.39
CA TRP A 129 -6.61 -24.36 -5.22
C TRP A 129 -7.45 -25.00 -6.30
N ARG A 130 -7.03 -26.16 -6.79
CA ARG A 130 -7.65 -26.83 -7.92
C ARG A 130 -7.80 -28.33 -7.68
N ALA A 131 -8.95 -28.87 -8.05
CA ALA A 131 -9.15 -30.29 -8.25
C ALA A 131 -9.46 -30.58 -9.71
N VAL A 132 -8.97 -31.70 -10.24
CA VAL A 132 -9.30 -32.19 -11.59
C VAL A 132 -9.75 -33.62 -11.46
N GLY A 133 -11.01 -33.88 -11.80
CA GLY A 133 -11.63 -35.21 -11.60
C GLY A 133 -12.79 -35.50 -12.54
N THR A 134 -13.47 -36.60 -12.31
CA THR A 134 -14.70 -37.00 -13.05
C THR A 134 -15.94 -36.30 -12.50
N ALA A 135 -15.87 -35.76 -11.29
CA ALA A 135 -16.93 -34.99 -10.64
C ALA A 135 -16.32 -33.68 -10.06
N PRO A 136 -17.14 -32.62 -9.93
CA PRO A 136 -16.67 -31.39 -9.29
C PRO A 136 -16.37 -31.62 -7.81
N ALA A 137 -15.30 -30.97 -7.31
CA ALA A 137 -15.03 -30.94 -5.88
C ALA A 137 -16.03 -29.99 -5.18
N VAL A 138 -16.55 -30.40 -4.04
CA VAL A 138 -17.53 -29.63 -3.26
C VAL A 138 -16.90 -28.88 -2.10
N ASP A 139 -15.64 -29.16 -1.79
CA ASP A 139 -14.92 -28.57 -0.66
C ASP A 139 -13.46 -28.27 -1.04
N PRO A 140 -12.89 -27.14 -0.58
CA PRO A 140 -11.50 -26.80 -0.82
C PRO A 140 -10.49 -27.84 -0.31
N THR A 141 -10.85 -28.64 0.71
CA THR A 141 -9.97 -29.71 1.24
C THR A 141 -9.73 -30.84 0.25
N ALA A 142 -10.63 -31.03 -0.72
CA ALA A 142 -10.47 -31.98 -1.82
C ALA A 142 -9.57 -31.44 -2.96
N CYS A 143 -9.13 -30.19 -2.84
CA CYS A 143 -8.29 -29.54 -3.84
C CYS A 143 -6.84 -29.52 -3.43
N THR A 144 -5.95 -29.39 -4.40
CA THR A 144 -4.52 -29.15 -4.19
C THR A 144 -4.18 -27.71 -4.50
N TYR A 145 -3.21 -27.17 -3.76
CA TYR A 145 -2.67 -25.84 -4.03
C TYR A 145 -2.12 -25.78 -5.45
N TYR A 146 -2.61 -24.83 -6.22
CA TYR A 146 -2.16 -24.61 -7.60
C TYR A 146 -1.16 -23.47 -7.71
N GLY A 147 -1.43 -22.35 -7.04
CA GLY A 147 -0.53 -21.19 -7.09
C GLY A 147 -1.11 -19.93 -6.47
N THR A 148 -0.24 -18.93 -6.36
CA THR A 148 -0.59 -17.58 -5.90
C THR A 148 -0.51 -16.60 -7.06
N PHE A 149 -1.56 -15.82 -7.25
CA PHE A 149 -1.68 -14.86 -8.34
C PHE A 149 -1.85 -13.43 -7.82
N THR A 150 -1.01 -12.54 -8.31
CA THR A 150 -1.04 -11.11 -7.94
C THR A 150 -1.64 -10.23 -9.04
N LYS A 151 -1.75 -10.76 -10.26
CA LYS A 151 -2.28 -10.07 -11.45
C LYS A 151 -3.59 -10.69 -11.92
N CYS A 152 -4.43 -9.91 -12.56
CA CYS A 152 -5.67 -10.31 -13.21
C CYS A 152 -5.64 -9.79 -14.67
N PRO A 153 -5.90 -10.61 -15.67
CA PRO A 153 -6.23 -12.05 -15.61
C PRO A 153 -5.02 -12.94 -15.31
N PHE A 154 -5.29 -14.22 -15.03
CA PHE A 154 -4.27 -15.25 -14.88
C PHE A 154 -4.69 -16.53 -15.63
N SER A 155 -3.72 -17.39 -15.92
CA SER A 155 -3.96 -18.63 -16.65
C SER A 155 -3.55 -19.84 -15.82
N THR A 156 -4.31 -20.93 -16.00
CA THR A 156 -3.98 -22.25 -15.46
C THR A 156 -3.79 -23.21 -16.61
N SER A 157 -2.81 -24.11 -16.50
CA SER A 157 -2.51 -25.14 -17.51
C SER A 157 -2.89 -26.53 -17.02
N PHE A 158 -3.14 -27.44 -17.97
CA PHE A 158 -3.51 -28.83 -17.71
C PHE A 158 -2.57 -29.77 -18.46
N ASP A 159 -2.39 -30.96 -17.88
CA ASP A 159 -1.76 -32.07 -18.55
C ASP A 159 -2.71 -32.64 -19.63
N PRO A 160 -2.20 -33.08 -20.79
CA PRO A 160 -3.04 -33.78 -21.79
C PRO A 160 -3.86 -34.94 -21.25
N ALA A 161 -3.36 -35.65 -20.23
CA ALA A 161 -4.10 -36.73 -19.57
C ALA A 161 -5.34 -36.27 -18.75
N GLN A 162 -5.49 -34.97 -18.60
CA GLN A 162 -6.62 -34.36 -17.89
C GLN A 162 -7.74 -33.88 -18.83
N ILE A 163 -7.56 -34.02 -20.14
CA ILE A 163 -8.60 -33.68 -21.13
C ILE A 163 -9.87 -34.47 -20.85
N GLY A 164 -11.01 -33.80 -20.90
CA GLY A 164 -12.34 -34.39 -20.63
C GLY A 164 -12.70 -34.53 -19.15
N LYS A 165 -11.81 -34.13 -18.24
CA LYS A 165 -12.08 -34.04 -16.79
C LYS A 165 -12.63 -32.69 -16.39
N ILE A 166 -13.32 -32.66 -15.26
CA ILE A 166 -13.86 -31.43 -14.66
C ILE A 166 -12.78 -30.78 -13.78
N ALA A 167 -12.51 -29.50 -14.02
CA ALA A 167 -11.63 -28.70 -13.15
C ALA A 167 -12.49 -27.82 -12.23
N THR A 168 -12.33 -27.96 -10.93
CA THR A 168 -12.95 -27.13 -9.90
C THR A 168 -11.90 -26.25 -9.27
N TYR A 169 -12.24 -24.99 -9.04
CA TYR A 169 -11.35 -23.99 -8.46
C TYR A 169 -11.96 -23.40 -7.20
N PHE A 170 -11.15 -23.29 -6.17
CA PHE A 170 -11.42 -22.47 -4.99
C PHE A 170 -10.33 -21.45 -4.86
N ALA A 171 -10.69 -20.26 -4.42
CA ALA A 171 -9.74 -19.18 -4.22
C ALA A 171 -10.01 -18.43 -2.91
N ARG A 172 -8.96 -17.85 -2.35
CA ARG A 172 -9.06 -16.96 -1.19
C ARG A 172 -8.05 -15.85 -1.28
N TRP A 173 -8.34 -14.70 -0.65
CA TRP A 173 -7.42 -13.60 -0.57
C TRP A 173 -6.29 -13.91 0.39
N ILE A 174 -5.07 -13.44 0.05
CA ILE A 174 -3.91 -13.46 0.94
C ILE A 174 -3.44 -12.04 1.21
N THR A 175 -3.07 -11.75 2.45
CA THR A 175 -2.49 -10.48 2.86
C THR A 175 -0.98 -10.60 3.03
N ARG A 176 -0.30 -9.46 3.12
CA ARG A 176 1.09 -9.44 3.53
C ARG A 176 1.19 -9.96 4.97
N SER A 177 2.20 -10.78 5.25
CA SER A 177 2.50 -11.25 6.60
C SER A 177 2.55 -10.09 7.60
N GLY A 178 1.79 -10.19 8.69
CA GLY A 178 1.92 -9.31 9.85
C GLY A 178 3.22 -9.56 10.61
N ALA A 179 3.44 -8.82 11.69
CA ALA A 179 4.52 -9.07 12.63
C ALA A 179 4.42 -10.51 13.19
N GLY A 180 5.23 -11.43 12.68
CA GLY A 180 5.15 -12.87 12.98
C GLY A 180 5.27 -13.78 11.77
N GLY A 181 5.32 -13.21 10.56
CA GLY A 181 5.70 -13.96 9.34
C GLY A 181 4.60 -14.81 8.70
N GLN A 182 3.41 -14.96 9.30
CA GLN A 182 2.31 -15.71 8.68
C GLN A 182 1.38 -14.79 7.90
N ALA A 183 1.11 -15.15 6.64
CA ALA A 183 0.10 -14.48 5.83
C ALA A 183 -1.30 -14.77 6.41
N SER A 184 -2.10 -13.74 6.64
CA SER A 184 -3.51 -13.91 6.93
C SER A 184 -4.26 -14.24 5.63
N VAL A 185 -5.25 -15.11 5.73
CA VAL A 185 -6.07 -15.53 4.60
C VAL A 185 -7.54 -15.19 4.83
N GLY A 186 -8.23 -14.81 3.76
CA GLY A 186 -9.66 -14.56 3.76
C GLY A 186 -10.49 -15.86 3.62
N PRO A 187 -11.82 -15.73 3.56
CA PRO A 187 -12.71 -16.86 3.28
C PRO A 187 -12.51 -17.39 1.88
N TRP A 188 -12.89 -18.66 1.68
CA TRP A 188 -12.90 -19.30 0.37
C TRP A 188 -14.03 -18.76 -0.51
N SER A 189 -13.80 -18.76 -1.82
CA SER A 189 -14.87 -18.63 -2.81
C SER A 189 -15.79 -19.84 -2.74
N PRO A 190 -17.10 -19.65 -2.91
CA PRO A 190 -18.06 -20.73 -3.01
C PRO A 190 -17.86 -21.55 -4.28
#